data_1cec7173b9715e0f1b5ebf053f8358e3
#
_entry.id   1cec7173b9715e0f1b5ebf053f8358e3
#
_cell.length_a   1.000
_cell.length_b   1.000
_cell.length_c   1.000
_cell.angle_alpha   90.00
_cell.angle_beta   90.00
_cell.angle_gamma   90.00
#
_symmetry.space_group_name_H-M   'P 1'
#
loop_
_entity.id
_entity.type
_entity.pdbx_description
1 polymer ?
#
loop_
_entity_poly.entity_id
_entity_poly.type
_entity_poly.pdbx_seq_one_letter_code
_entity_poly.pdbx_strand_id
1 'polypeptide(L)'
;EITSWWKKKIEELSKGMQQKVQFIVTVVHEPSLLILDEPFTGFDPINANLIKDELLEMKAKGVTIALSTHRMESVEELCTHIALINKSKKLLEGPVGEIRRSFRSNMYEFEYEGNNIGLANSLWGDFELISNEPNGDYMKASVRMKGEANTNALLQGLINNLTIHSFREVLPNMNDIFIQTLTEKQEPISHE
;
A
#
# COMPACT_ATOMS: atom_id res chain seq x y z
N GLU A 1 9.50 -1.02 28.18
CA GLU A 1 10.54 -2.01 27.79
C GLU A 1 11.99 -1.51 28.00
N ILE A 2 12.27 -0.21 27.95
CA ILE A 2 13.64 0.34 28.10
C ILE A 2 14.12 0.46 29.54
N THR A 3 13.23 0.28 30.51
CA THR A 3 13.54 0.45 31.95
C THR A 3 14.69 -0.46 32.42
N SER A 4 14.80 -1.66 31.81
CA SER A 4 15.88 -2.62 32.12
C SER A 4 17.26 -2.18 31.59
N TRP A 5 17.30 -1.21 30.67
CA TRP A 5 18.54 -0.73 30.04
C TRP A 5 19.00 0.60 30.58
N TRP A 6 18.21 1.23 31.44
CA TRP A 6 18.44 2.61 31.91
C TRP A 6 19.84 2.88 32.47
N LYS A 7 20.49 1.85 33.02
CA LYS A 7 21.84 1.94 33.56
C LYS A 7 22.94 1.49 32.60
N LYS A 8 22.59 0.98 31.41
CA LYS A 8 23.56 0.52 30.43
C LYS A 8 24.13 1.69 29.66
N LYS A 9 25.41 1.60 29.28
CA LYS A 9 26.01 2.49 28.29
C LYS A 9 25.49 2.17 26.90
N ILE A 10 25.45 3.16 26.00
CA ILE A 10 24.98 2.97 24.62
C ILE A 10 25.78 1.87 23.90
N GLU A 11 27.07 1.77 24.16
CA GLU A 11 27.99 0.76 23.63
C GLU A 11 27.64 -0.69 24.03
N GLU A 12 26.92 -0.85 25.15
CA GLU A 12 26.47 -2.15 25.67
C GLU A 12 25.11 -2.58 25.10
N LEU A 13 24.46 -1.71 24.32
CA LEU A 13 23.17 -1.96 23.71
C LEU A 13 23.34 -2.65 22.35
N SER A 14 22.44 -3.59 22.05
CA SER A 14 22.36 -4.14 20.68
C SER A 14 21.98 -3.03 19.69
N LYS A 15 22.27 -3.24 18.39
CA LYS A 15 21.94 -2.27 17.32
C LYS A 15 20.46 -1.85 17.35
N GLY A 16 19.53 -2.79 17.50
CA GLY A 16 18.10 -2.48 17.60
C GLY A 16 17.74 -1.69 18.85
N MET A 17 18.41 -1.97 20.00
CA MET A 17 18.24 -1.18 21.24
C MET A 17 18.75 0.25 21.05
N GLN A 18 19.90 0.44 20.42
CA GLN A 18 20.45 1.76 20.11
C GLN A 18 19.51 2.56 19.21
N GLN A 19 18.93 1.94 18.19
CA GLN A 19 17.97 2.58 17.31
C GLN A 19 16.69 3.01 18.05
N LYS A 20 16.18 2.19 18.96
CA LYS A 20 15.04 2.57 19.82
C LYS A 20 15.38 3.79 20.68
N VAL A 21 16.56 3.80 21.31
CA VAL A 21 17.01 4.94 22.11
C VAL A 21 17.13 6.19 21.24
N GLN A 22 17.71 6.06 20.05
CA GLN A 22 17.83 7.16 19.09
C GLN A 22 16.44 7.73 18.73
N PHE A 23 15.48 6.86 18.40
CA PHE A 23 14.11 7.30 18.09
C PHE A 23 13.48 8.04 19.29
N ILE A 24 13.57 7.48 20.50
CA ILE A 24 13.04 8.11 21.72
C ILE A 24 13.66 9.50 21.94
N VAL A 25 14.98 9.63 21.82
CA VAL A 25 15.65 10.94 21.97
C VAL A 25 15.16 11.94 20.94
N THR A 26 14.84 11.47 19.71
CA THR A 26 14.33 12.32 18.63
C THR A 26 12.90 12.82 18.90
N VAL A 27 12.09 12.09 19.66
CA VAL A 27 10.67 12.43 19.87
C VAL A 27 10.34 12.94 21.28
N VAL A 28 11.22 12.72 22.27
CA VAL A 28 10.95 13.01 23.70
C VAL A 28 10.63 14.47 24.00
N HIS A 29 11.08 15.38 23.15
CA HIS A 29 10.83 16.83 23.28
C HIS A 29 9.57 17.30 22.55
N GLU A 30 8.73 16.35 22.09
CA GLU A 30 7.43 16.61 21.44
C GLU A 30 7.53 17.59 20.25
N PRO A 31 8.33 17.25 19.20
CA PRO A 31 8.52 18.14 18.06
C PRO A 31 7.22 18.36 17.29
N SER A 32 7.00 19.56 16.76
CA SER A 32 5.90 19.83 15.83
C SER A 32 6.19 19.38 14.39
N LEU A 33 7.47 19.20 14.05
CA LEU A 33 7.97 18.67 12.78
C LEU A 33 9.01 17.59 13.04
N LEU A 34 8.81 16.41 12.45
CA LEU A 34 9.72 15.28 12.53
C LEU A 34 10.20 14.90 11.13
N ILE A 35 11.51 14.88 10.92
CA ILE A 35 12.14 14.48 9.65
C ILE A 35 12.95 13.22 9.90
N LEU A 36 12.63 12.14 9.18
CA LEU A 36 13.21 10.82 9.35
C LEU A 36 13.76 10.29 8.03
N ASP A 37 14.99 9.80 8.07
CA ASP A 37 15.62 9.13 6.93
C ASP A 37 15.70 7.63 7.21
N GLU A 38 15.01 6.82 6.37
CA GLU A 38 14.92 5.36 6.48
C GLU A 38 14.63 4.85 7.90
N PRO A 39 13.56 5.33 8.58
CA PRO A 39 13.37 5.12 10.01
C PRO A 39 13.17 3.64 10.43
N PHE A 40 12.88 2.76 9.47
CA PHE A 40 12.61 1.33 9.74
C PHE A 40 13.79 0.43 9.42
N THR A 41 14.87 0.97 8.87
CA THR A 41 16.06 0.20 8.48
C THR A 41 16.76 -0.34 9.71
N GLY A 42 16.99 -1.66 9.75
CA GLY A 42 17.69 -2.35 10.83
C GLY A 42 16.81 -2.79 12.01
N PHE A 43 15.52 -2.47 12.00
CA PHE A 43 14.56 -3.06 12.93
C PHE A 43 14.05 -4.40 12.42
N ASP A 44 13.80 -5.34 13.34
CA ASP A 44 12.96 -6.50 13.06
C ASP A 44 11.48 -6.07 12.90
N PRO A 45 10.61 -6.92 12.33
CA PRO A 45 9.23 -6.56 12.04
C PRO A 45 8.43 -6.08 13.28
N ILE A 46 8.66 -6.67 14.45
CA ILE A 46 7.94 -6.31 15.69
C ILE A 46 8.33 -4.88 16.11
N ASN A 47 9.62 -4.59 16.10
CA ASN A 47 10.12 -3.28 16.48
C ASN A 47 9.79 -2.20 15.43
N ALA A 48 9.79 -2.54 14.15
CA ALA A 48 9.34 -1.63 13.09
C ALA A 48 7.86 -1.24 13.27
N ASN A 49 6.99 -2.18 13.63
CA ASN A 49 5.58 -1.90 13.89
C ASN A 49 5.40 -0.98 15.10
N LEU A 50 6.15 -1.18 16.19
CA LEU A 50 6.11 -0.27 17.34
C LEU A 50 6.45 1.19 16.95
N ILE A 51 7.46 1.38 16.09
CA ILE A 51 7.80 2.72 15.60
C ILE A 51 6.71 3.28 14.68
N LYS A 52 6.11 2.45 13.82
CA LYS A 52 4.99 2.87 12.97
C LYS A 52 3.79 3.32 13.80
N ASP A 53 3.41 2.56 14.82
CA ASP A 53 2.29 2.89 15.71
C ASP A 53 2.53 4.23 16.42
N GLU A 54 3.73 4.47 16.92
CA GLU A 54 4.12 5.73 17.54
C GLU A 54 4.04 6.90 16.55
N LEU A 55 4.53 6.73 15.33
CA LEU A 55 4.43 7.75 14.29
C LEU A 55 2.98 8.06 13.92
N LEU A 56 2.10 7.06 13.85
CA LEU A 56 0.67 7.24 13.62
C LEU A 56 0.00 7.99 14.77
N GLU A 57 0.37 7.70 16.02
CA GLU A 57 -0.12 8.41 17.20
C GLU A 57 0.33 9.88 17.20
N MET A 58 1.60 10.14 16.90
CA MET A 58 2.13 11.51 16.78
C MET A 58 1.43 12.29 15.65
N LYS A 59 1.20 11.65 14.49
CA LYS A 59 0.43 12.22 13.38
C LYS A 59 -1.00 12.57 13.81
N ALA A 60 -1.68 11.69 14.56
CA ALA A 60 -3.02 11.94 15.09
C ALA A 60 -3.05 13.12 16.08
N LYS A 61 -1.95 13.37 16.79
CA LYS A 61 -1.75 14.53 17.68
C LYS A 61 -1.38 15.82 16.90
N GLY A 62 -1.28 15.78 15.57
CA GLY A 62 -1.03 16.93 14.72
C GLY A 62 0.46 17.20 14.41
N VAL A 63 1.35 16.28 14.73
CA VAL A 63 2.77 16.39 14.35
C VAL A 63 2.91 16.22 12.84
N THR A 64 3.64 17.14 12.20
CA THR A 64 4.01 17.00 10.79
C THR A 64 5.19 16.03 10.65
N ILE A 65 5.03 14.99 9.86
CA ILE A 65 6.07 13.96 9.67
C ILE A 65 6.47 13.92 8.20
N ALA A 66 7.76 14.13 7.93
CA ALA A 66 8.39 13.89 6.65
C ALA A 66 9.35 12.70 6.79
N LEU A 67 9.19 11.69 5.95
CA LEU A 67 10.09 10.54 5.99
C LEU A 67 10.56 10.16 4.58
N SER A 68 11.82 9.73 4.46
CA SER A 68 12.31 9.05 3.27
C SER A 68 12.27 7.54 3.51
N THR A 69 11.87 6.78 2.50
CA THR A 69 11.93 5.31 2.54
C THR A 69 11.86 4.72 1.14
N HIS A 70 12.46 3.56 0.97
CA HIS A 70 12.28 2.71 -0.21
C HIS A 70 11.22 1.61 -0.01
N ARG A 71 10.61 1.53 1.19
CA ARG A 71 9.61 0.52 1.56
C ARG A 71 8.20 1.02 1.23
N MET A 72 7.67 0.61 0.09
CA MET A 72 6.37 1.10 -0.42
C MET A 72 5.19 0.75 0.48
N GLU A 73 5.25 -0.36 1.22
CA GLU A 73 4.26 -0.70 2.25
C GLU A 73 4.16 0.37 3.34
N SER A 74 5.32 0.86 3.82
CA SER A 74 5.35 1.92 4.82
C SER A 74 4.81 3.25 4.28
N VAL A 75 4.98 3.50 2.98
CA VAL A 75 4.37 4.67 2.32
C VAL A 75 2.84 4.59 2.38
N GLU A 76 2.26 3.44 2.05
CA GLU A 76 0.80 3.26 2.07
C GLU A 76 0.20 3.37 3.48
N GLU A 77 0.90 2.86 4.47
CA GLU A 77 0.43 2.84 5.86
C GLU A 77 0.54 4.21 6.55
N LEU A 78 1.61 4.94 6.30
CA LEU A 78 1.96 6.14 7.08
C LEU A 78 1.69 7.45 6.34
N CYS A 79 1.88 7.48 5.01
CA CYS A 79 1.90 8.72 4.26
C CYS A 79 0.52 9.10 3.73
N THR A 80 0.18 10.38 3.82
CA THR A 80 -0.98 10.97 3.12
C THR A 80 -0.57 11.51 1.77
N HIS A 81 0.68 12.00 1.64
CA HIS A 81 1.26 12.57 0.43
C HIS A 81 2.63 11.97 0.20
N ILE A 82 3.02 11.87 -1.05
CA ILE A 82 4.34 11.40 -1.46
C ILE A 82 4.95 12.29 -2.54
N ALA A 83 6.27 12.23 -2.62
CA ALA A 83 7.05 12.66 -3.78
C ALA A 83 8.01 11.52 -4.16
N LEU A 84 7.87 10.98 -5.36
CA LEU A 84 8.75 9.95 -5.90
C LEU A 84 9.91 10.61 -6.65
N ILE A 85 11.13 10.33 -6.19
CA ILE A 85 12.36 10.90 -6.75
C ILE A 85 13.22 9.76 -7.32
N ASN A 86 13.66 9.92 -8.56
CA ASN A 86 14.63 9.02 -9.19
C ASN A 86 15.62 9.82 -10.03
N LYS A 87 16.91 9.49 -9.93
CA LYS A 87 18.02 10.17 -10.65
C LYS A 87 17.91 11.70 -10.55
N SER A 88 17.69 12.21 -9.33
CA SER A 88 17.52 13.64 -9.01
C SER A 88 16.34 14.34 -9.70
N LYS A 89 15.39 13.57 -10.26
CA LYS A 89 14.17 14.11 -10.86
C LYS A 89 12.96 13.64 -10.09
N LYS A 90 12.01 14.56 -9.83
CA LYS A 90 10.71 14.23 -9.32
C LYS A 90 9.87 13.57 -10.42
N LEU A 91 9.46 12.33 -10.22
CA LEU A 91 8.69 11.54 -11.18
C LEU A 91 7.18 11.74 -11.01
N LEU A 92 6.71 11.72 -9.77
CA LEU A 92 5.32 11.98 -9.40
C LEU A 92 5.26 12.55 -7.98
N GLU A 93 4.17 13.26 -7.66
CA GLU A 93 3.86 13.74 -6.31
C GLU A 93 2.35 13.88 -6.13
N GLY A 94 1.90 13.83 -4.91
CA GLY A 94 0.50 14.09 -4.54
C GLY A 94 -0.02 13.18 -3.42
N PRO A 95 -1.33 13.27 -3.14
CA PRO A 95 -1.99 12.38 -2.20
C PRO A 95 -1.90 10.92 -2.65
N VAL A 96 -1.50 10.01 -1.74
CA VAL A 96 -1.35 8.57 -2.04
C VAL A 96 -2.61 7.98 -2.67
N GLY A 97 -3.79 8.31 -2.12
CA GLY A 97 -5.05 7.81 -2.64
C GLY A 97 -5.39 8.31 -4.05
N GLU A 98 -5.01 9.52 -4.41
CA GLU A 98 -5.22 10.07 -5.76
C GLU A 98 -4.26 9.44 -6.77
N ILE A 99 -3.00 9.28 -6.38
CA ILE A 99 -2.01 8.60 -7.19
C ILE A 99 -2.50 7.17 -7.48
N ARG A 100 -2.91 6.40 -6.48
CA ARG A 100 -3.42 5.03 -6.68
C ARG A 100 -4.64 5.01 -7.60
N ARG A 101 -5.54 5.97 -7.49
CA ARG A 101 -6.70 6.09 -8.41
C ARG A 101 -6.32 6.46 -9.83
N SER A 102 -5.29 7.27 -10.05
CA SER A 102 -4.83 7.62 -11.41
C SER A 102 -4.18 6.45 -12.15
N PHE A 103 -3.67 5.46 -11.40
CA PHE A 103 -3.11 4.21 -11.93
C PHE A 103 -4.09 3.02 -11.86
N ARG A 104 -5.41 3.27 -11.71
CA ARG A 104 -6.39 2.19 -11.64
C ARG A 104 -6.33 1.31 -12.89
N SER A 105 -6.41 0.00 -12.66
CA SER A 105 -6.37 -1.02 -13.71
C SER A 105 -7.74 -1.59 -14.05
N ASN A 106 -8.81 -1.00 -13.50
CA ASN A 106 -10.20 -1.49 -13.60
C ASN A 106 -10.34 -2.97 -13.19
N MET A 107 -9.59 -3.35 -12.15
CA MET A 107 -9.64 -4.68 -11.57
C MET A 107 -10.62 -4.71 -10.41
N TYR A 108 -11.44 -5.76 -10.37
CA TYR A 108 -12.40 -5.99 -9.30
C TYR A 108 -12.22 -7.38 -8.72
N GLU A 109 -12.26 -7.50 -7.41
CA GLU A 109 -12.31 -8.76 -6.68
C GLU A 109 -13.63 -8.92 -5.99
N PHE A 110 -14.14 -10.14 -5.97
CA PHE A 110 -15.35 -10.48 -5.22
C PHE A 110 -15.27 -11.91 -4.70
N GLU A 111 -15.93 -12.12 -3.56
CA GLU A 111 -16.14 -13.45 -2.99
C GLU A 111 -17.59 -13.84 -3.22
N TYR A 112 -17.81 -15.08 -3.61
CA TYR A 112 -19.13 -15.53 -4.00
C TYR A 112 -19.37 -17.00 -3.67
N GLU A 113 -20.65 -17.33 -3.55
CA GLU A 113 -21.16 -18.70 -3.53
C GLU A 113 -21.91 -18.97 -4.84
N GLY A 114 -21.59 -20.11 -5.46
CA GLY A 114 -22.15 -20.51 -6.76
C GLY A 114 -21.24 -21.44 -7.52
N ASN A 115 -21.56 -21.68 -8.78
CA ASN A 115 -20.77 -22.56 -9.63
C ASN A 115 -20.12 -21.79 -10.79
N ASN A 116 -19.17 -22.46 -11.47
CA ASN A 116 -18.43 -21.86 -12.58
C ASN A 116 -19.34 -21.48 -13.79
N ILE A 117 -20.48 -22.14 -13.95
CA ILE A 117 -21.43 -21.80 -15.02
C ILE A 117 -22.12 -20.46 -14.70
N GLY A 118 -22.54 -20.27 -13.43
CA GLY A 118 -23.08 -18.99 -12.96
C GLY A 118 -22.08 -17.85 -13.14
N LEU A 119 -20.82 -18.07 -12.77
CA LEU A 119 -19.74 -17.08 -12.98
C LEU A 119 -19.57 -16.77 -14.49
N ALA A 120 -19.45 -17.78 -15.33
CA ALA A 120 -19.28 -17.58 -16.79
C ALA A 120 -20.47 -16.84 -17.39
N ASN A 121 -21.69 -17.12 -16.95
CA ASN A 121 -22.91 -16.41 -17.38
C ASN A 121 -22.98 -14.97 -16.89
N SER A 122 -22.23 -14.61 -15.85
CA SER A 122 -22.19 -13.26 -15.30
C SER A 122 -21.20 -12.33 -16.00
N LEU A 123 -20.24 -12.92 -16.73
CA LEU A 123 -19.14 -12.19 -17.37
C LEU A 123 -19.34 -12.13 -18.89
N TRP A 124 -19.84 -11.01 -19.40
CA TRP A 124 -20.11 -10.80 -20.80
C TRP A 124 -19.16 -9.76 -21.40
N GLY A 125 -18.69 -10.03 -22.62
CA GLY A 125 -18.02 -9.06 -23.49
C GLY A 125 -16.82 -8.36 -22.87
N ASP A 126 -17.06 -7.28 -22.18
CA ASP A 126 -16.03 -6.39 -21.63
C ASP A 126 -15.46 -6.82 -20.26
N PHE A 127 -15.84 -8.01 -19.76
CA PHE A 127 -15.34 -8.54 -18.51
C PHE A 127 -14.41 -9.72 -18.75
N GLU A 128 -13.15 -9.59 -18.33
CA GLU A 128 -12.13 -10.62 -18.43
C GLU A 128 -11.88 -11.25 -17.07
N LEU A 129 -12.14 -12.54 -16.94
CA LEU A 129 -11.80 -13.31 -15.75
C LEU A 129 -10.26 -13.48 -15.67
N ILE A 130 -9.66 -13.00 -14.59
CA ILE A 130 -8.20 -13.07 -14.36
C ILE A 130 -7.87 -14.26 -13.46
N SER A 131 -8.64 -14.45 -12.39
CA SER A 131 -8.47 -15.58 -11.48
C SER A 131 -9.81 -16.02 -10.89
N ASN A 132 -9.88 -17.30 -10.51
CA ASN A 132 -11.03 -17.86 -9.79
C ASN A 132 -10.52 -19.02 -8.93
N GLU A 133 -10.47 -18.81 -7.63
CA GLU A 133 -9.82 -19.71 -6.68
C GLU A 133 -10.70 -19.95 -5.44
N PRO A 134 -10.64 -21.12 -4.81
CA PRO A 134 -11.26 -21.35 -3.51
C PRO A 134 -10.65 -20.44 -2.43
N ASN A 135 -11.51 -19.84 -1.59
CA ASN A 135 -11.11 -19.03 -0.45
C ASN A 135 -11.97 -19.37 0.78
N GLY A 136 -11.54 -20.34 1.56
CA GLY A 136 -12.33 -20.89 2.68
C GLY A 136 -13.62 -21.52 2.20
N ASP A 137 -14.77 -21.04 2.70
CA ASP A 137 -16.10 -21.52 2.36
C ASP A 137 -16.64 -20.94 1.05
N TYR A 138 -15.94 -19.97 0.45
CA TYR A 138 -16.37 -19.25 -0.74
C TYR A 138 -15.37 -19.41 -1.90
N MET A 139 -15.80 -18.97 -3.07
CA MET A 139 -14.93 -18.74 -4.22
C MET A 139 -14.52 -17.28 -4.26
N LYS A 140 -13.27 -17.00 -4.62
CA LYS A 140 -12.75 -15.66 -4.85
C LYS A 140 -12.39 -15.52 -6.32
N ALA A 141 -12.96 -14.52 -6.98
CA ALA A 141 -12.65 -14.21 -8.37
C ALA A 141 -12.11 -12.79 -8.52
N SER A 142 -11.22 -12.62 -9.49
CA SER A 142 -10.71 -11.32 -9.94
C SER A 142 -11.08 -11.12 -11.40
N VAL A 143 -11.65 -9.97 -11.72
CA VAL A 143 -12.14 -9.60 -13.04
C VAL A 143 -11.58 -8.25 -13.46
N ARG A 144 -11.13 -8.15 -14.71
CA ARG A 144 -10.76 -6.87 -15.34
C ARG A 144 -11.89 -6.38 -16.21
N MET A 145 -12.30 -5.12 -16.03
CA MET A 145 -13.19 -4.45 -16.97
C MET A 145 -12.42 -3.86 -18.13
N LYS A 146 -12.92 -4.06 -19.35
CA LYS A 146 -12.39 -3.49 -20.59
C LYS A 146 -13.34 -2.44 -21.15
N GLY A 147 -12.82 -1.53 -21.97
CA GLY A 147 -13.63 -0.55 -22.67
C GLY A 147 -14.40 0.41 -21.75
N GLU A 148 -15.65 0.71 -22.11
CA GLU A 148 -16.55 1.62 -21.38
C GLU A 148 -17.49 0.89 -20.40
N ALA A 149 -17.22 -0.37 -20.09
CA ALA A 149 -18.01 -1.12 -19.12
C ALA A 149 -18.04 -0.40 -17.77
N ASN A 150 -19.13 -0.52 -17.04
CA ASN A 150 -19.27 0.09 -15.73
C ASN A 150 -19.51 -0.96 -14.62
N THR A 151 -19.16 -0.58 -13.41
CA THR A 151 -19.25 -1.43 -12.22
C THR A 151 -20.66 -1.95 -11.99
N ASN A 152 -21.70 -1.16 -12.28
CA ASN A 152 -23.08 -1.58 -12.08
C ASN A 152 -23.47 -2.72 -13.03
N ALA A 153 -22.99 -2.71 -14.28
CA ALA A 153 -23.24 -3.79 -15.21
C ALA A 153 -22.60 -5.10 -14.74
N LEU A 154 -21.36 -5.02 -14.22
CA LEU A 154 -20.70 -6.18 -13.60
C LEU A 154 -21.50 -6.70 -12.41
N LEU A 155 -21.87 -5.83 -11.47
CA LEU A 155 -22.63 -6.20 -10.29
C LEU A 155 -23.98 -6.84 -10.66
N GLN A 156 -24.73 -6.27 -11.62
CA GLN A 156 -26.00 -6.85 -12.09
C GLN A 156 -25.82 -8.24 -12.67
N GLY A 157 -24.77 -8.45 -13.48
CA GLY A 157 -24.43 -9.79 -13.99
C GLY A 157 -24.17 -10.79 -12.88
N LEU A 158 -23.38 -10.38 -11.88
CA LEU A 158 -23.01 -11.23 -10.75
C LEU A 158 -24.20 -11.60 -9.87
N ILE A 159 -24.99 -10.63 -9.39
CA ILE A 159 -26.11 -10.87 -8.44
C ILE A 159 -27.26 -11.68 -9.04
N ASN A 160 -27.38 -11.71 -10.37
CA ASN A 160 -28.42 -12.52 -11.02
C ASN A 160 -28.08 -14.02 -11.03
N ASN A 161 -26.82 -14.40 -10.89
CA ASN A 161 -26.37 -15.77 -11.07
C ASN A 161 -25.62 -16.34 -9.84
N LEU A 162 -25.18 -15.47 -8.92
CA LEU A 162 -24.32 -15.81 -7.80
C LEU A 162 -24.79 -15.12 -6.52
N THR A 163 -24.44 -15.69 -5.38
CA THR A 163 -24.57 -15.01 -4.07
C THR A 163 -23.25 -14.30 -3.77
N ILE A 164 -23.24 -12.98 -3.70
CA ILE A 164 -22.04 -12.17 -3.48
C ILE A 164 -21.87 -11.87 -2.00
N HIS A 165 -20.72 -12.18 -1.43
CA HIS A 165 -20.34 -11.93 -0.04
C HIS A 165 -19.44 -10.70 0.12
N SER A 166 -18.56 -10.45 -0.84
CA SER A 166 -17.75 -9.22 -0.88
C SER A 166 -17.54 -8.77 -2.32
N PHE A 167 -17.36 -7.46 -2.52
CA PHE A 167 -17.03 -6.87 -3.82
C PHE A 167 -16.21 -5.62 -3.60
N ARG A 168 -15.07 -5.51 -4.28
CA ARG A 168 -14.18 -4.35 -4.17
C ARG A 168 -13.43 -4.04 -5.46
N GLU A 169 -13.16 -2.77 -5.71
CA GLU A 169 -12.17 -2.36 -6.71
C GLU A 169 -10.76 -2.59 -6.16
N VAL A 170 -9.90 -3.21 -6.95
CA VAL A 170 -8.48 -3.43 -6.60
C VAL A 170 -7.65 -2.30 -7.19
N LEU A 171 -7.26 -1.36 -6.37
CA LEU A 171 -6.31 -0.34 -6.76
C LEU A 171 -4.88 -0.91 -6.70
N PRO A 172 -4.00 -0.52 -7.65
CA PRO A 172 -2.60 -0.93 -7.60
C PRO A 172 -1.95 -0.46 -6.29
N ASN A 173 -1.02 -1.25 -5.77
CA ASN A 173 -0.22 -0.85 -4.63
C ASN A 173 0.89 0.13 -5.07
N MET A 174 1.50 0.81 -4.10
CA MET A 174 2.55 1.80 -4.39
C MET A 174 3.81 1.19 -5.00
N ASN A 175 4.09 -0.08 -4.74
CA ASN A 175 5.21 -0.79 -5.35
C ASN A 175 4.98 -1.00 -6.86
N ASP A 176 3.77 -1.41 -7.25
CA ASP A 176 3.41 -1.59 -8.66
C ASP A 176 3.47 -0.27 -9.42
N ILE A 177 2.94 0.81 -8.80
CA ILE A 177 3.00 2.17 -9.36
C ILE A 177 4.45 2.64 -9.51
N PHE A 178 5.30 2.36 -8.53
CA PHE A 178 6.73 2.67 -8.58
C PHE A 178 7.41 1.99 -9.77
N ILE A 179 7.21 0.67 -9.91
CA ILE A 179 7.78 -0.11 -11.01
C ILE A 179 7.28 0.41 -12.36
N GLN A 180 5.97 0.61 -12.51
CA GLN A 180 5.36 1.11 -13.73
C GLN A 180 5.93 2.49 -14.11
N THR A 181 5.99 3.43 -13.15
CA THR A 181 6.50 4.79 -13.38
C THR A 181 7.96 4.79 -13.81
N LEU A 182 8.77 3.88 -13.28
CA LEU A 182 10.17 3.73 -13.68
C LEU A 182 10.31 3.15 -15.08
N THR A 183 9.50 2.15 -15.42
CA THR A 183 9.54 1.47 -16.72
C THR A 183 9.10 2.40 -17.84
N GLU A 184 7.97 3.09 -17.70
CA GLU A 184 7.44 4.04 -18.69
C GLU A 184 8.38 5.21 -19.00
N LYS A 185 9.16 5.65 -18.02
CA LYS A 185 10.14 6.75 -18.20
C LYS A 185 11.54 6.29 -18.59
N GLN A 186 11.76 4.98 -18.74
CA GLN A 186 13.02 4.42 -19.25
C GLN A 186 12.96 4.01 -20.72
N GLU A 187 11.79 3.96 -21.36
CA GLU A 187 11.72 3.78 -22.80
C GLU A 187 12.28 5.04 -23.47
N PRO A 188 13.40 4.96 -24.22
CA PRO A 188 13.85 6.07 -25.01
C PRO A 188 12.83 6.31 -26.10
N ILE A 189 12.38 7.54 -26.26
CA ILE A 189 11.65 8.00 -27.44
C ILE A 189 12.55 7.64 -28.63
N SER A 190 12.21 6.56 -29.32
CA SER A 190 12.80 6.26 -30.63
C SER A 190 12.28 7.34 -31.58
N HIS A 191 13.08 8.35 -31.79
CA HIS A 191 12.88 9.27 -32.91
C HIS A 191 13.22 8.52 -34.19
N GLU A 192 12.19 8.16 -34.97
CA GLU A 192 12.30 8.04 -36.42
C GLU A 192 12.24 9.42 -37.04
#